data_53e72195cfd4abcaac60ea23d3b2a33f
#
_entry.id   53e72195cfd4abcaac60ea23d3b2a33f
#
_cell.length_a   1.000
_cell.length_b   1.000
_cell.length_c   1.000
_cell.angle_alpha   90.00
_cell.angle_beta   90.00
_cell.angle_gamma   90.00
#
_symmetry.space_group_name_H-M   'P 1'
#
loop_
_entity.id
_entity.type
_entity.pdbx_description
1 polymer ?
#
loop_
_entity_poly.entity_id
_entity_poly.type
_entity_poly.pdbx_seq_one_letter_code
_entity_poly.pdbx_strand_id
1 'polypeptide(L)' 'METSYLDYAKEVLSKLTFDPLLFEKEKIKMQAWLSPQERQALQEWLSD' A
#
# COMPACT_ATOMS: atom_id res chain seq x y z
N MET A 1 -16.37 -12.04 0.24
CA MET A 1 -15.13 -12.12 1.02
C MET A 1 -14.66 -10.72 1.37
N GLU A 2 -14.45 -10.45 2.64
CA GLU A 2 -14.03 -9.14 3.06
C GLU A 2 -12.51 -9.03 3.01
N THR A 3 -12.05 -7.99 2.33
CA THR A 3 -10.64 -7.73 2.21
C THR A 3 -10.33 -6.45 2.99
N SER A 4 -9.32 -6.50 3.84
CA SER A 4 -8.95 -5.31 4.60
C SER A 4 -8.38 -4.26 3.64
N TYR A 5 -8.42 -3.00 4.06
CA TYR A 5 -7.86 -1.93 3.25
C TYR A 5 -6.37 -2.15 3.01
N LEU A 6 -5.69 -2.74 3.99
CA LEU A 6 -4.28 -3.08 3.84
C LEU A 6 -4.06 -4.06 2.69
N ASP A 7 -4.89 -5.10 2.60
CA ASP A 7 -4.79 -6.06 1.50
C ASP A 7 -5.07 -5.39 0.16
N TYR A 8 -6.05 -4.50 0.13
CA TYR A 8 -6.35 -3.73 -1.06
C TYR A 8 -5.15 -2.88 -1.49
N ALA A 9 -4.51 -2.20 -0.52
CA ALA A 9 -3.35 -1.38 -0.80
C ALA A 9 -2.21 -2.21 -1.38
N LYS A 10 -1.96 -3.38 -0.80
CA LYS A 10 -0.92 -4.27 -1.31
C LYS A 10 -1.19 -4.68 -2.75
N GLU A 11 -2.45 -5.00 -3.04
CA GLU A 11 -2.83 -5.41 -4.39
C GLU A 11 -2.63 -4.28 -5.39
N VAL A 12 -3.09 -3.08 -5.05
CA VAL A 12 -2.95 -1.93 -5.95
C VAL A 12 -1.46 -1.62 -6.18
N LEU A 13 -0.68 -1.59 -5.11
CA LEU A 13 0.73 -1.26 -5.24
C LEU A 13 1.50 -2.31 -6.03
N SER A 14 1.14 -3.57 -5.89
CA SER A 14 1.80 -4.62 -6.67
C SER A 14 1.54 -4.48 -8.17
N LYS A 15 0.42 -3.87 -8.54
CA LYS A 15 0.10 -3.63 -9.94
C LYS A 15 0.75 -2.36 -10.49
N LEU A 16 1.27 -1.51 -9.63
CA LEU A 16 1.86 -0.24 -10.04
C LEU A 16 3.39 -0.27 -10.04
N THR A 17 3.99 -1.44 -9.94
CA THR A 17 5.45 -1.56 -9.90
C THR A 17 6.11 -1.09 -11.20
N PHE A 18 5.36 -1.03 -12.29
CA PHE A 18 5.89 -0.57 -13.57
C PHE A 18 5.90 0.96 -13.68
N ASP A 19 5.25 1.67 -12.76
CA ASP A 19 5.17 3.12 -12.80
C ASP A 19 5.59 3.70 -11.46
N PRO A 20 6.88 4.03 -11.28
CA PRO A 20 7.38 4.50 -9.98
C PRO A 20 6.72 5.78 -9.48
N LEU A 21 6.37 6.69 -10.38
CA LEU A 21 5.73 7.95 -9.98
C LEU A 21 4.32 7.69 -9.45
N LEU A 22 3.57 6.88 -10.16
CA LEU A 22 2.22 6.54 -9.74
C LEU A 22 2.24 5.70 -8.48
N PHE A 23 3.18 4.78 -8.39
CA PHE A 23 3.37 3.95 -7.20
C PHE A 23 3.56 4.82 -5.96
N GLU A 24 4.48 5.77 -6.04
CA GLU A 24 4.77 6.66 -4.92
C GLU A 24 3.57 7.50 -4.54
N LYS A 25 2.88 8.03 -5.52
CA LYS A 25 1.71 8.86 -5.30
C LYS A 25 0.60 8.08 -4.61
N GLU A 26 0.32 6.88 -5.08
CA GLU A 26 -0.71 6.04 -4.49
C GLU A 26 -0.31 5.54 -3.11
N LYS A 27 0.96 5.25 -2.91
CA LYS A 27 1.47 4.83 -1.61
C LYS A 27 1.22 5.92 -0.55
N ILE A 28 1.56 7.15 -0.87
CA ILE A 28 1.36 8.27 0.04
C ILE A 28 -0.13 8.45 0.36
N LYS A 29 -0.96 8.36 -0.67
CA LYS A 29 -2.40 8.52 -0.52
C LYS A 29 -2.98 7.43 0.38
N MET A 30 -2.54 6.21 0.18
CA MET A 30 -3.05 5.09 0.96
C MET A 30 -2.62 5.15 2.41
N GLN A 31 -1.42 5.63 2.67
CA GLN A 31 -0.93 5.76 4.04
C GLN A 31 -1.81 6.68 4.87
N ALA A 32 -2.45 7.64 4.24
CA ALA A 32 -3.36 8.55 4.94
C ALA A 32 -4.61 7.83 5.44
N TRP A 33 -4.97 6.72 4.82
CA TRP A 33 -6.17 5.96 5.17
C TRP A 33 -5.87 4.78 6.08
N LEU A 34 -4.60 4.45 6.28
CA LEU A 34 -4.21 3.30 7.08
C LEU A 34 -3.96 3.72 8.52
N SER A 35 -4.24 2.82 9.47
CA SER A 35 -3.86 3.03 10.86
C SER A 35 -2.34 2.93 10.98
N PRO A 36 -1.75 3.43 12.10
CA PRO A 36 -0.30 3.31 12.28
C PRO A 36 0.22 1.88 12.18
N GLN A 37 -0.54 0.93 12.69
CA GLN A 37 -0.15 -0.47 12.62
C GLN A 37 -0.18 -0.99 11.19
N GLU A 38 -1.19 -0.59 10.45
CA GLU A 38 -1.31 -1.00 9.05
C GLU A 38 -0.23 -0.36 8.20
N ARG A 39 0.10 0.89 8.48
CA ARG A 39 1.19 1.56 7.76
C ARG A 39 2.51 0.86 7.99
N GLN A 40 2.77 0.43 9.22
CA GLN A 40 3.98 -0.29 9.52
C GLN A 40 4.01 -1.64 8.80
N ALA A 41 2.90 -2.35 8.79
CA ALA A 41 2.80 -3.62 8.10
C ALA A 41 3.03 -3.46 6.60
N LEU A 42 2.48 -2.42 6.01
CA LEU A 42 2.68 -2.14 4.60
C LEU A 42 4.14 -1.82 4.30
N GLN A 43 4.77 -1.04 5.15
CA GLN A 43 6.16 -0.68 4.98
C GLN A 43 7.08 -1.89 5.07
N GLU A 44 6.81 -2.79 5.99
CA GLU A 44 7.57 -4.03 6.10
C GLU A 44 7.39 -4.88 4.86
N TRP A 45 6.18 -4.94 4.36
CA TRP A 45 5.90 -5.68 3.13
C TRP A 45 6.65 -5.10 1.93
N LEU A 46 6.73 -3.76 1.86
CA LEU A 46 7.43 -3.10 0.77
C LEU A 46 8.94 -3.26 0.85
N SER A 47 9.48 -3.40 2.06
CA SER A 47 10.92 -3.55 2.24
C SER A 47 11.40 -4.95 1.94
N ASP A 48 10.52 -5.88 1.85
CA ASP A 48 10.87 -7.29 1.69
C ASP A 48 11.32 -7.66 0.27
#